data_d0ffe4e19cbddf291f3b27d0b2039094
#
_entry.id   d0ffe4e19cbddf291f3b27d0b2039094
#
_cell.length_a   1.000
_cell.length_b   1.000
_cell.length_c   1.000
_cell.angle_alpha   90.00
_cell.angle_beta   90.00
_cell.angle_gamma   90.00
#
_symmetry.space_group_name_H-M   'P 1'
#
loop_
_entity.id
_entity.type
_entity.pdbx_description
1 polymer ?
#
loop_
_entity_poly.entity_id
_entity_poly.type
_entity_poly.pdbx_seq_one_letter_code
_entity_poly.pdbx_strand_id
1 'polypeptide(L)'
;MPWDASPHQDRFDPLPNEKTMKAVVTAGNGGFKQLQCRVVKRPQPRAGEVLIKVLAAGMNNTEINTRIGWYSDAVSGSTAEIAVAGSGSLQADGGWNAATPFPFIQGTDCCGEVNEVGAGGNKELLGKRVLVRACMRPNGFDSTKNIWMGSDFDGAFAQFVKVPKT
;
A
#
# COMPACT_ATOMS: atom_id res chain seq x y z
N MET A 1 -0.10 14.53 13.99
CA MET A 1 0.45 15.22 12.80
C MET A 1 -0.28 14.65 11.59
N PRO A 2 -0.77 15.48 10.67
CA PRO A 2 -1.44 14.96 9.49
C PRO A 2 -0.45 14.14 8.67
N TRP A 3 -0.90 13.03 8.15
CA TRP A 3 -0.24 12.22 7.14
C TRP A 3 0.09 13.13 5.95
N ASP A 4 1.39 13.17 5.57
CA ASP A 4 1.89 14.02 4.49
C ASP A 4 1.31 13.57 3.14
N ALA A 5 0.34 14.32 2.66
CA ALA A 5 -0.27 14.18 1.34
C ALA A 5 0.53 14.99 0.30
N SER A 6 1.85 14.85 0.27
CA SER A 6 2.66 15.41 -0.83
C SER A 6 2.18 14.87 -2.17
N PRO A 7 2.17 15.66 -3.25
CA PRO A 7 1.68 15.24 -4.55
C PRO A 7 2.35 13.93 -4.98
N HIS A 8 1.53 12.95 -5.32
CA HIS A 8 1.92 11.54 -5.51
C HIS A 8 3.03 11.32 -6.54
N GLN A 9 3.30 12.25 -7.41
CA GLN A 9 4.28 12.11 -8.48
C GLN A 9 5.72 12.08 -7.95
N ASP A 10 6.06 12.94 -6.99
CA ASP A 10 7.42 13.04 -6.42
C ASP A 10 7.77 11.84 -5.52
N ARG A 11 6.77 11.09 -5.07
CA ARG A 11 6.96 9.93 -4.19
C ARG A 11 7.58 8.73 -4.89
N PHE A 12 7.35 8.59 -6.18
CA PHE A 12 7.77 7.45 -6.97
C PHE A 12 9.04 7.70 -7.79
N ASP A 13 9.43 8.96 -7.98
CA ASP A 13 10.62 9.31 -8.73
C ASP A 13 11.82 9.52 -7.79
N PRO A 14 12.76 8.56 -7.73
CA PRO A 14 13.90 8.65 -6.82
C PRO A 14 14.84 9.77 -7.26
N LEU A 15 15.30 10.57 -6.28
CA LEU A 15 16.36 11.54 -6.50
C LEU A 15 17.72 10.83 -6.66
N PRO A 16 18.71 11.48 -7.30
CA PRO A 16 20.08 10.99 -7.32
C PRO A 16 20.58 10.68 -5.90
N ASN A 17 21.17 9.50 -5.67
CA ASN A 17 21.67 8.98 -4.39
C ASN A 17 20.61 8.51 -3.38
N GLU A 18 19.33 8.50 -3.70
CA GLU A 18 18.32 7.86 -2.84
C GLU A 18 18.33 6.33 -2.97
N LYS A 19 18.12 5.64 -1.86
CA LYS A 19 17.90 4.19 -1.89
C LYS A 19 16.61 3.89 -2.66
N THR A 20 16.68 2.97 -3.60
CA THR A 20 15.56 2.57 -4.46
C THR A 20 15.12 1.14 -4.19
N MET A 21 13.93 0.80 -4.68
CA MET A 21 13.37 -0.55 -4.68
C MET A 21 12.51 -0.78 -5.92
N LYS A 22 12.30 -2.04 -6.28
CA LYS A 22 11.30 -2.41 -7.27
C LYS A 22 9.93 -2.56 -6.60
N ALA A 23 8.89 -2.07 -7.28
CA ALA A 23 7.52 -2.20 -6.84
C ALA A 23 6.56 -2.35 -8.04
N VAL A 24 5.40 -2.92 -7.80
CA VAL A 24 4.26 -2.89 -8.72
C VAL A 24 3.37 -1.73 -8.31
N VAL A 25 3.38 -0.67 -9.09
CA VAL A 25 2.58 0.53 -8.87
C VAL A 25 1.27 0.40 -9.63
N THR A 26 0.15 0.59 -8.96
CA THR A 26 -1.17 0.70 -9.57
C THR A 26 -1.40 2.17 -9.91
N ALA A 27 -1.42 2.50 -11.21
CA ALA A 27 -1.44 3.88 -11.70
C ALA A 27 -2.84 4.51 -11.67
N GLY A 28 -3.88 3.69 -11.66
CA GLY A 28 -5.28 4.14 -11.68
C GLY A 28 -6.24 2.96 -11.77
N ASN A 29 -7.53 3.25 -11.86
CA ASN A 29 -8.53 2.24 -12.13
C ASN A 29 -8.39 1.68 -13.55
N GLY A 30 -8.65 0.38 -13.71
CA GLY A 30 -8.68 -0.25 -15.03
C GLY A 30 -8.11 -1.66 -15.10
N GLY A 31 -7.79 -2.09 -16.32
CA GLY A 31 -7.22 -3.40 -16.63
C GLY A 31 -5.75 -3.53 -16.21
N PHE A 32 -5.09 -4.61 -16.64
CA PHE A 32 -3.72 -4.92 -16.28
C PHE A 32 -2.69 -3.85 -16.69
N LYS A 33 -3.00 -2.99 -17.66
CA LYS A 33 -2.13 -1.87 -18.08
C LYS A 33 -1.88 -0.86 -16.95
N GLN A 34 -2.74 -0.85 -15.93
CA GLN A 34 -2.58 0.00 -14.75
C GLN A 34 -1.53 -0.53 -13.77
N LEU A 35 -1.12 -1.80 -13.90
CA LEU A 35 -0.05 -2.40 -13.08
C LEU A 35 1.30 -2.15 -13.76
N GLN A 36 2.15 -1.35 -13.13
CA GLN A 36 3.43 -0.93 -13.66
C GLN A 36 4.57 -1.38 -12.74
N CYS A 37 5.47 -2.23 -13.26
CA CYS A 37 6.73 -2.51 -12.56
C CYS A 37 7.64 -1.29 -12.66
N ARG A 38 7.91 -0.64 -11.51
CA ARG A 38 8.73 0.58 -11.46
C ARG A 38 9.87 0.44 -10.44
N VAL A 39 10.94 1.20 -10.69
CA VAL A 39 11.94 1.49 -9.66
C VAL A 39 11.49 2.76 -8.95
N VAL A 40 11.27 2.65 -7.66
CA VAL A 40 10.72 3.73 -6.84
C VAL A 40 11.62 4.01 -5.63
N LYS A 41 11.43 5.14 -4.99
CA LYS A 41 12.13 5.47 -3.74
C LYS A 41 11.79 4.43 -2.67
N ARG A 42 12.83 3.89 -2.01
CA ARG A 42 12.67 2.99 -0.87
C ARG A 42 12.21 3.81 0.35
N PRO A 43 11.13 3.43 1.04
CA PRO A 43 10.67 4.14 2.21
C PRO A 43 11.68 4.03 3.37
N GLN A 44 11.70 5.05 4.22
CA GLN A 44 12.49 5.09 5.45
C GLN A 44 11.55 5.07 6.65
N PRO A 45 11.77 4.20 7.66
CA PRO A 45 10.91 4.14 8.82
C PRO A 45 11.16 5.36 9.73
N ARG A 46 10.07 6.01 10.16
CA ARG A 46 10.06 7.06 11.17
C ARG A 46 9.98 6.44 12.58
N ALA A 47 10.03 7.26 13.63
CA ALA A 47 9.76 6.82 14.99
C ALA A 47 8.38 6.11 15.06
N GLY A 48 8.33 4.93 15.69
CA GLY A 48 7.13 4.11 15.75
C GLY A 48 6.84 3.28 14.49
N GLU A 49 7.71 3.27 13.49
CA GLU A 49 7.58 2.47 12.28
C GLU A 49 8.72 1.46 12.14
N VAL A 50 8.48 0.42 11.36
CA VAL A 50 9.49 -0.55 10.92
C VAL A 50 9.49 -0.67 9.40
N LEU A 51 10.64 -0.93 8.82
CA LEU A 51 10.79 -1.29 7.41
C LEU A 51 10.95 -2.79 7.31
N ILE A 52 10.10 -3.41 6.52
CA ILE A 52 10.08 -4.85 6.30
C ILE A 52 10.58 -5.12 4.89
N LYS A 53 11.58 -6.00 4.75
CA LYS A 53 11.96 -6.62 3.49
C LYS A 53 10.92 -7.69 3.18
N VAL A 54 10.16 -7.51 2.12
CA VAL A 54 9.10 -8.43 1.72
C VAL A 54 9.72 -9.71 1.17
N LEU A 55 9.33 -10.85 1.73
CA LEU A 55 9.73 -12.18 1.29
C LEU A 55 8.63 -12.85 0.48
N ALA A 56 7.37 -12.57 0.84
CA ALA A 56 6.19 -13.03 0.11
C ALA A 56 5.03 -12.06 0.33
N ALA A 57 4.23 -11.86 -0.71
CA ALA A 57 3.00 -11.09 -0.69
C ALA A 57 1.90 -11.92 -1.35
N GLY A 58 0.76 -12.06 -0.67
CA GLY A 58 -0.44 -12.70 -1.23
C GLY A 58 -1.22 -11.73 -2.10
N MET A 59 -1.91 -12.27 -3.10
CA MET A 59 -2.87 -11.52 -3.91
C MET A 59 -4.28 -11.91 -3.49
N ASN A 60 -5.12 -10.93 -3.21
CA ASN A 60 -6.51 -11.10 -2.81
C ASN A 60 -7.46 -10.45 -3.82
N ASN A 61 -8.73 -10.79 -3.72
CA ASN A 61 -9.77 -10.10 -4.50
C ASN A 61 -9.82 -8.60 -4.22
N THR A 62 -9.36 -8.18 -3.04
CA THR A 62 -9.27 -6.77 -2.64
C THR A 62 -8.43 -5.95 -3.62
N GLU A 63 -7.25 -6.43 -4.00
CA GLU A 63 -6.38 -5.72 -4.94
C GLU A 63 -6.99 -5.64 -6.34
N ILE A 64 -7.64 -6.72 -6.76
CA ILE A 64 -8.35 -6.76 -8.05
C ILE A 64 -9.51 -5.77 -8.03
N ASN A 65 -10.35 -5.83 -7.00
CA ASN A 65 -11.54 -5.00 -6.86
C ASN A 65 -11.19 -3.51 -6.76
N THR A 66 -10.16 -3.16 -5.98
CA THR A 66 -9.66 -1.77 -5.91
C THR A 66 -9.20 -1.29 -7.28
N ARG A 67 -8.40 -2.09 -7.99
CA ARG A 67 -7.88 -1.71 -9.30
C ARG A 67 -8.99 -1.55 -10.34
N ILE A 68 -9.99 -2.42 -10.37
CA ILE A 68 -11.13 -2.28 -11.30
C ILE A 68 -12.17 -1.24 -10.84
N GLY A 69 -12.01 -0.63 -9.66
CA GLY A 69 -12.91 0.39 -9.14
C GLY A 69 -14.21 -0.17 -8.53
N TRP A 70 -14.23 -1.46 -8.17
CA TRP A 70 -15.42 -2.13 -7.62
C TRP A 70 -16.02 -1.47 -6.39
N TYR A 71 -15.20 -0.83 -5.55
CA TYR A 71 -15.62 -0.22 -4.30
C TYR A 71 -16.16 1.21 -4.47
N SER A 72 -16.23 1.73 -5.68
CA SER A 72 -16.84 3.03 -5.96
C SER A 72 -18.35 3.01 -5.74
N ASP A 73 -18.89 4.03 -5.13
CA ASP A 73 -20.34 4.22 -4.93
C ASP A 73 -21.13 4.29 -6.28
N ALA A 74 -20.44 4.60 -7.36
CA ALA A 74 -21.02 4.65 -8.71
C ALA A 74 -21.21 3.25 -9.34
N VAL A 75 -20.69 2.18 -8.71
CA VAL A 75 -20.76 0.81 -9.24
C VAL A 75 -22.07 0.15 -8.87
N SER A 76 -22.87 -0.21 -9.88
CA SER A 76 -24.16 -0.93 -9.71
C SER A 76 -24.19 -2.31 -10.36
N GLY A 77 -23.11 -2.75 -11.00
CA GLY A 77 -22.99 -4.02 -11.73
C GLY A 77 -22.18 -5.10 -11.03
N SER A 78 -22.04 -6.28 -11.66
CA SER A 78 -21.19 -7.36 -11.17
C SER A 78 -19.69 -7.09 -11.46
N THR A 79 -18.80 -7.73 -10.69
CA THR A 79 -17.33 -7.64 -10.91
C THR A 79 -16.94 -8.09 -12.32
N ALA A 80 -17.63 -9.08 -12.88
CA ALA A 80 -17.35 -9.58 -14.22
C ALA A 80 -17.70 -8.54 -15.30
N GLU A 81 -18.83 -7.85 -15.17
CA GLU A 81 -19.26 -6.81 -16.11
C GLU A 81 -18.31 -5.63 -16.10
N ILE A 82 -17.85 -5.20 -14.92
CA ILE A 82 -16.91 -4.10 -14.77
C ILE A 82 -15.54 -4.46 -15.34
N ALA A 83 -15.08 -5.70 -15.11
CA ALA A 83 -13.81 -6.19 -15.66
C ALA A 83 -13.80 -6.22 -17.19
N VAL A 84 -14.95 -6.50 -17.82
CA VAL A 84 -15.12 -6.58 -19.29
C VAL A 84 -15.33 -5.20 -19.89
N ALA A 85 -16.10 -4.31 -19.25
CA ALA A 85 -16.43 -3.00 -19.79
C ALA A 85 -15.21 -2.06 -19.91
N GLY A 86 -14.05 -2.44 -19.33
CA GLY A 86 -12.88 -1.58 -19.29
C GLY A 86 -13.24 -0.26 -18.65
N SER A 87 -12.80 0.01 -17.48
CA SER A 87 -13.18 1.14 -16.65
C SER A 87 -12.91 2.51 -17.30
N GLY A 88 -13.75 2.88 -18.26
CA GLY A 88 -13.85 4.26 -18.68
C GLY A 88 -14.42 5.07 -17.53
N SER A 89 -13.63 5.90 -16.88
CA SER A 89 -14.03 6.92 -15.90
C SER A 89 -14.64 6.47 -14.57
N LEU A 90 -14.24 5.34 -13.97
CA LEU A 90 -14.55 5.11 -12.57
C LEU A 90 -13.75 6.10 -11.71
N GLN A 91 -14.44 6.85 -10.87
CA GLN A 91 -13.80 7.79 -9.96
C GLN A 91 -12.98 7.04 -8.91
N ALA A 92 -11.87 7.63 -8.47
CA ALA A 92 -10.98 7.04 -7.46
C ALA A 92 -11.57 7.12 -6.02
N ASP A 93 -12.89 7.08 -5.87
CA ASP A 93 -13.62 7.21 -4.60
C ASP A 93 -13.66 5.91 -3.78
N GLY A 94 -13.38 4.76 -4.39
CA GLY A 94 -13.55 3.43 -3.83
C GLY A 94 -12.42 2.96 -2.91
N GLY A 95 -11.95 3.78 -1.99
CA GLY A 95 -11.04 3.35 -0.92
C GLY A 95 -11.78 2.88 0.33
N TRP A 96 -11.07 2.24 1.27
CA TRP A 96 -11.68 1.70 2.50
C TRP A 96 -12.03 2.80 3.52
N ASN A 97 -11.18 3.80 3.69
CA ASN A 97 -11.39 4.93 4.59
C ASN A 97 -11.51 6.27 3.83
N ALA A 98 -10.98 6.34 2.63
CA ALA A 98 -10.98 7.52 1.76
C ALA A 98 -10.85 7.07 0.31
N ALA A 99 -10.96 8.01 -0.63
CA ALA A 99 -10.70 7.76 -2.04
C ALA A 99 -9.34 7.10 -2.26
N THR A 100 -9.27 6.15 -3.19
CA THR A 100 -8.02 5.44 -3.50
C THR A 100 -6.93 6.41 -3.98
N PRO A 101 -5.77 6.47 -3.32
CA PRO A 101 -4.76 7.50 -3.60
C PRO A 101 -3.86 7.11 -4.77
N PHE A 102 -4.41 6.93 -5.96
CA PHE A 102 -3.62 6.61 -7.16
C PHE A 102 -2.60 7.72 -7.52
N PRO A 103 -1.40 7.37 -7.99
CA PRO A 103 -0.82 6.03 -8.04
C PRO A 103 -0.36 5.53 -6.65
N PHE A 104 -0.45 4.22 -6.38
CA PHE A 104 0.00 3.65 -5.13
C PHE A 104 0.43 2.18 -5.28
N ILE A 105 1.04 1.60 -4.22
CA ILE A 105 1.46 0.21 -4.19
C ILE A 105 0.45 -0.59 -3.38
N GLN A 106 -0.20 -1.56 -4.02
CA GLN A 106 -1.14 -2.48 -3.38
C GLN A 106 -0.43 -3.62 -2.63
N GLY A 107 -1.21 -4.54 -2.10
CA GLY A 107 -0.76 -5.75 -1.40
C GLY A 107 -1.06 -5.69 0.09
N THR A 108 -2.12 -6.40 0.49
CA THR A 108 -2.61 -6.44 1.88
C THR A 108 -1.95 -7.56 2.68
N ASP A 109 -1.52 -8.64 2.06
CA ASP A 109 -0.83 -9.74 2.73
C ASP A 109 0.69 -9.60 2.59
N CYS A 110 1.39 -9.71 3.71
CA CYS A 110 2.84 -9.59 3.74
C CYS A 110 3.47 -10.55 4.75
N CYS A 111 4.36 -11.39 4.26
CA CYS A 111 5.37 -12.06 5.07
C CYS A 111 6.73 -11.43 4.76
N GLY A 112 7.50 -11.07 5.76
CA GLY A 112 8.78 -10.43 5.54
C GLY A 112 9.72 -10.52 6.73
N GLU A 113 10.86 -9.86 6.59
CA GLU A 113 11.89 -9.74 7.63
C GLU A 113 12.06 -8.27 8.01
N VAL A 114 12.12 -7.97 9.29
CA VAL A 114 12.35 -6.60 9.77
C VAL A 114 13.78 -6.18 9.40
N ASN A 115 13.87 -5.24 8.47
CA ASN A 115 15.14 -4.77 7.91
C ASN A 115 15.67 -3.51 8.62
N GLU A 116 14.78 -2.59 8.99
CA GLU A 116 15.13 -1.39 9.74
C GLU A 116 14.04 -1.07 10.76
N VAL A 117 14.42 -0.43 11.86
CA VAL A 117 13.48 0.14 12.85
C VAL A 117 13.67 1.64 12.91
N GLY A 118 12.58 2.38 13.02
CA GLY A 118 12.63 3.83 13.16
C GLY A 118 13.25 4.27 14.48
N ALA A 119 13.51 5.57 14.62
CA ALA A 119 14.15 6.15 15.79
C ALA A 119 13.43 5.75 17.10
N GLY A 120 14.19 5.30 18.11
CA GLY A 120 13.66 4.83 19.40
C GLY A 120 12.94 3.47 19.33
N GLY A 121 12.96 2.78 18.18
CA GLY A 121 12.32 1.48 18.02
C GLY A 121 13.11 0.33 18.68
N ASN A 122 12.42 -0.80 18.93
CA ASN A 122 13.05 -1.99 19.51
C ASN A 122 13.94 -2.69 18.47
N LYS A 123 15.25 -2.61 18.65
CA LYS A 123 16.26 -3.22 17.77
C LYS A 123 16.25 -4.76 17.79
N GLU A 124 15.65 -5.39 18.81
CA GLU A 124 15.51 -6.85 18.88
C GLU A 124 14.59 -7.41 17.78
N LEU A 125 13.81 -6.55 17.14
CA LEU A 125 12.99 -6.90 15.98
C LEU A 125 13.82 -7.12 14.71
N LEU A 126 15.01 -6.54 14.61
CA LEU A 126 15.85 -6.66 13.41
C LEU A 126 16.13 -8.13 13.08
N GLY A 127 15.97 -8.49 11.81
CA GLY A 127 16.13 -9.85 11.31
C GLY A 127 14.98 -10.80 11.68
N LYS A 128 13.99 -10.38 12.45
CA LYS A 128 12.84 -11.25 12.77
C LYS A 128 11.93 -11.39 11.57
N ARG A 129 11.51 -12.61 11.30
CA ARG A 129 10.46 -12.91 10.33
C ARG A 129 9.11 -12.59 10.94
N VAL A 130 8.29 -11.89 10.19
CA VAL A 130 6.97 -11.41 10.64
C VAL A 130 5.89 -11.63 9.58
N LEU A 131 4.67 -11.82 10.05
CA LEU A 131 3.47 -11.63 9.26
C LEU A 131 2.89 -10.26 9.61
N VAL A 132 2.55 -9.48 8.61
CA VAL A 132 2.00 -8.14 8.79
C VAL A 132 0.49 -8.23 8.79
N ARG A 133 -0.14 -7.68 9.83
CA ARG A 133 -1.59 -7.51 9.86
C ARG A 133 -1.98 -6.39 8.89
N ALA A 134 -2.85 -6.66 7.93
CA ALA A 134 -3.32 -5.65 6.97
C ALA A 134 -4.07 -4.50 7.64
N CYS A 135 -5.00 -4.82 8.54
CA CYS A 135 -5.78 -3.85 9.32
C CYS A 135 -5.07 -3.53 10.63
N MET A 136 -4.68 -2.28 10.82
CA MET A 136 -3.92 -1.83 11.99
C MET A 136 -4.68 -0.75 12.76
N ARG A 137 -4.45 -0.69 14.07
CA ARG A 137 -5.01 0.34 14.98
C ARG A 137 -3.87 1.15 15.59
N PRO A 138 -3.36 2.18 14.90
CA PRO A 138 -2.16 2.92 15.34
C PRO A 138 -2.36 3.65 16.67
N ASN A 139 -3.61 3.89 17.07
CA ASN A 139 -3.97 4.57 18.32
C ASN A 139 -4.38 3.59 19.45
N GLY A 140 -4.05 2.29 19.30
CA GLY A 140 -4.39 1.25 20.28
C GLY A 140 -5.73 0.56 20.04
N PHE A 141 -5.98 -0.48 20.82
CA PHE A 141 -7.13 -1.38 20.65
C PHE A 141 -8.49 -0.70 20.83
N ASP A 142 -8.55 0.31 21.70
CA ASP A 142 -9.80 1.04 22.01
C ASP A 142 -10.15 2.09 20.96
N SER A 143 -9.24 2.35 20.02
CA SER A 143 -9.51 3.28 18.92
C SER A 143 -10.40 2.64 17.86
N THR A 144 -11.43 3.37 17.44
CA THR A 144 -12.26 3.01 16.28
C THR A 144 -11.53 3.29 14.94
N LYS A 145 -10.48 4.12 14.97
CA LYS A 145 -9.67 4.39 13.77
C LYS A 145 -8.80 3.19 13.45
N ASN A 146 -8.96 2.69 12.25
CA ASN A 146 -8.07 1.70 11.65
C ASN A 146 -7.44 2.26 10.37
N ILE A 147 -6.32 1.68 9.97
CA ILE A 147 -5.65 1.92 8.69
C ILE A 147 -5.36 0.58 8.02
N TRP A 148 -5.38 0.57 6.70
CA TRP A 148 -5.21 -0.63 5.90
C TRP A 148 -3.98 -0.52 5.01
N MET A 149 -3.06 -1.47 5.16
CA MET A 149 -1.93 -1.64 4.26
C MET A 149 -2.43 -1.97 2.85
N GLY A 150 -1.86 -1.32 1.83
CA GLY A 150 -2.28 -1.50 0.44
C GLY A 150 -3.57 -0.75 0.08
N SER A 151 -4.06 0.14 0.98
CA SER A 151 -5.22 1.03 0.75
C SER A 151 -4.93 2.43 1.29
N ASP A 152 -4.79 2.59 2.62
CA ASP A 152 -4.51 3.89 3.24
C ASP A 152 -3.03 4.29 3.15
N PHE A 153 -2.16 3.31 2.96
CA PHE A 153 -0.72 3.48 2.72
C PHE A 153 -0.19 2.34 1.85
N ASP A 154 1.01 2.51 1.30
CA ASP A 154 1.61 1.53 0.39
C ASP A 154 1.69 0.13 0.99
N GLY A 155 1.38 -0.86 0.17
CA GLY A 155 1.35 -2.26 0.52
C GLY A 155 2.58 -3.06 0.09
N ALA A 156 2.41 -4.38 0.09
CA ALA A 156 3.48 -5.35 -0.01
C ALA A 156 3.89 -5.75 -1.43
N PHE A 157 3.28 -5.20 -2.49
CA PHE A 157 3.71 -5.48 -3.87
C PHE A 157 5.00 -4.70 -4.23
N ALA A 158 5.98 -4.76 -3.33
CA ALA A 158 7.27 -4.11 -3.41
C ALA A 158 8.35 -4.93 -2.70
N GLN A 159 9.62 -4.60 -2.92
CA GLN A 159 10.72 -5.24 -2.20
C GLN A 159 10.76 -4.88 -0.71
N PHE A 160 10.24 -3.70 -0.35
CA PHE A 160 10.14 -3.23 1.03
C PHE A 160 8.81 -2.55 1.26
N VAL A 161 8.27 -2.71 2.47
CA VAL A 161 7.08 -2.01 2.95
C VAL A 161 7.37 -1.40 4.31
N LYS A 162 6.88 -0.19 4.53
CA LYS A 162 6.97 0.51 5.81
C LYS A 162 5.64 0.39 6.53
N VAL A 163 5.66 -0.08 7.78
CA VAL A 163 4.46 -0.28 8.58
C VAL A 163 4.61 0.33 9.97
N PRO A 164 3.53 0.83 10.60
CA PRO A 164 3.55 1.24 11.99
C PRO A 164 3.79 0.00 12.87
N LYS A 165 4.56 0.20 13.96
CA LYS A 165 4.65 -0.78 15.04
C LYS A 165 3.39 -0.65 15.88
N THR A 166 2.53 -1.63 15.84
CA THR A 166 1.35 -1.77 16.70
C THR A 166 1.62 -2.77 17.80
#